data_faf161046c4178472c0f08fa7cffa9a1
#
_entry.id   faf161046c4178472c0f08fa7cffa9a1
#
_cell.length_a   1.000
_cell.length_b   1.000
_cell.length_c   1.000
_cell.angle_alpha   90.00
_cell.angle_beta   90.00
_cell.angle_gamma   90.00
#
_symmetry.space_group_name_H-M   'P 1'
#
loop_
_entity.id
_entity.type
_entity.pdbx_description
1 polymer ?
#
loop_
_entity_poly.entity_id
_entity_poly.type
_entity_poly.pdbx_seq_one_letter_code
_entity_poly.pdbx_strand_id
1 'polypeptide(L)'
;MDVYEAVDSRRAVRAFSAEPVPKRVLERVLQAATRAPSSGNLQPWRLFVVAGEPLAKLKRTATARAVAGDPGDEREYPMYPAELGSPYLDRFASAAAQRYRALGINRDDPERPTKIAALNTDAFGAPVVLFCYLDPMMCPGQWADAGMYLQTVMLLLRAEGLHSCPQVMWTMYRRTVSEAVGADGLVLLCGVAVGHEDEDEAVPRLRTSRADIAENVTYVGA
;
A
#
# COMPACT_ATOMS: atom_id res chain seq x y z
N MET A 1 -7.46 19.56 9.61
CA MET A 1 -7.37 19.14 8.18
C MET A 1 -8.78 18.81 7.72
N ASP A 2 -9.26 19.45 6.68
CA ASP A 2 -10.54 19.09 6.09
C ASP A 2 -10.39 17.91 5.09
N VAL A 3 -11.52 17.45 4.51
CA VAL A 3 -11.51 16.29 3.60
C VAL A 3 -10.74 16.57 2.32
N TYR A 4 -10.85 17.77 1.75
CA TYR A 4 -10.15 18.15 0.52
C TYR A 4 -8.65 18.22 0.77
N GLU A 5 -8.23 18.80 1.88
CA GLU A 5 -6.81 18.83 2.29
C GLU A 5 -6.24 17.41 2.50
N ALA A 6 -7.04 16.51 3.13
CA ALA A 6 -6.63 15.12 3.33
C ALA A 6 -6.46 14.39 1.98
N VAL A 7 -7.41 14.55 1.06
CA VAL A 7 -7.35 13.96 -0.29
C VAL A 7 -6.16 14.52 -1.07
N ASP A 8 -5.95 15.84 -1.04
CA ASP A 8 -4.90 16.49 -1.79
C ASP A 8 -3.51 16.14 -1.25
N SER A 9 -3.33 16.14 0.08
CA SER A 9 -2.03 15.84 0.72
C SER A 9 -1.67 14.36 0.74
N ARG A 10 -2.64 13.44 0.57
CA ARG A 10 -2.37 12.00 0.59
C ARG A 10 -1.57 11.59 -0.65
N ARG A 11 -0.43 11.02 -0.44
CA ARG A 11 0.44 10.40 -1.47
C ARG A 11 1.08 9.12 -0.92
N ALA A 12 1.63 8.30 -1.78
CA ALA A 12 2.41 7.14 -1.37
C ALA A 12 3.82 7.60 -0.97
N VAL A 13 4.07 7.71 0.34
CA VAL A 13 5.38 8.05 0.91
C VAL A 13 6.28 6.82 0.89
N ARG A 14 7.55 7.00 0.51
CA ARG A 14 8.54 5.92 0.32
C ARG A 14 9.86 6.19 1.04
N ALA A 15 9.78 6.98 2.11
CA ALA A 15 10.82 7.13 3.11
C ALA A 15 10.12 7.51 4.41
N PHE A 16 10.25 6.67 5.43
CA PHE A 16 9.64 6.89 6.73
C PHE A 16 10.72 7.01 7.79
N SER A 17 10.55 7.95 8.71
CA SER A 17 11.38 8.07 9.88
C SER A 17 11.15 6.91 10.86
N ALA A 18 12.12 6.68 11.74
CA ALA A 18 12.00 5.69 12.81
C ALA A 18 11.07 6.11 13.95
N GLU A 19 10.45 7.30 13.87
CA GLU A 19 9.56 7.83 14.90
C GLU A 19 8.38 6.88 15.13
N PRO A 20 8.13 6.43 16.37
CA PRO A 20 7.06 5.49 16.66
C PRO A 20 5.68 6.11 16.42
N VAL A 21 4.77 5.34 15.84
CA VAL A 21 3.35 5.72 15.76
C VAL A 21 2.65 5.24 17.04
N PRO A 22 2.09 6.15 17.87
CA PRO A 22 1.43 5.75 19.10
C PRO A 22 0.20 4.85 18.82
N LYS A 23 0.10 3.73 19.55
CA LYS A 23 -1.02 2.77 19.40
C LYS A 23 -2.39 3.45 19.47
N ARG A 24 -2.57 4.39 20.40
CA ARG A 24 -3.82 5.16 20.57
C ARG A 24 -4.25 5.94 19.32
N VAL A 25 -3.27 6.40 18.51
CA VAL A 25 -3.54 7.11 17.26
C VAL A 25 -4.06 6.11 16.22
N LEU A 26 -3.41 4.95 16.09
CA LEU A 26 -3.87 3.89 15.20
C LEU A 26 -5.26 3.39 15.59
N GLU A 27 -5.51 3.14 16.87
CA GLU A 27 -6.83 2.71 17.37
C GLU A 27 -7.92 3.74 17.03
N ARG A 28 -7.67 5.04 17.22
CA ARG A 28 -8.60 6.11 16.86
C ARG A 28 -8.90 6.13 15.36
N VAL A 29 -7.85 6.05 14.52
CA VAL A 29 -7.97 6.00 13.07
C VAL A 29 -8.78 4.78 12.62
N LEU A 30 -8.42 3.59 13.11
CA LEU A 30 -9.06 2.35 12.71
C LEU A 30 -10.52 2.29 13.19
N GLN A 31 -10.80 2.77 14.40
CA GLN A 31 -12.16 2.88 14.91
C GLN A 31 -13.02 3.81 14.05
N ALA A 32 -12.50 4.99 13.67
CA ALA A 32 -13.21 5.90 12.78
C ALA A 32 -13.42 5.30 11.38
N ALA A 33 -12.42 4.58 10.87
CA ALA A 33 -12.48 3.93 9.57
C ALA A 33 -13.56 2.83 9.46
N THR A 34 -14.03 2.27 10.57
CA THR A 34 -15.15 1.31 10.56
C THR A 34 -16.42 1.89 9.95
N ARG A 35 -16.51 3.23 9.79
CA ARG A 35 -17.62 3.90 9.12
C ARG A 35 -17.54 3.84 7.59
N ALA A 36 -16.49 3.26 7.02
CA ALA A 36 -16.43 3.02 5.58
C ALA A 36 -17.63 2.18 5.12
N PRO A 37 -18.25 2.52 3.98
CA PRO A 37 -19.38 1.74 3.47
C PRO A 37 -18.94 0.37 2.97
N SER A 38 -19.86 -0.58 2.98
CA SER A 38 -19.71 -1.87 2.30
C SER A 38 -21.07 -2.39 1.85
N SER A 39 -21.08 -3.13 0.75
CA SER A 39 -22.29 -3.72 0.20
C SER A 39 -22.95 -4.63 1.24
N GLY A 40 -24.24 -4.43 1.50
CA GLY A 40 -24.97 -5.16 2.54
C GLY A 40 -24.39 -5.02 3.95
N ASN A 41 -23.53 -4.02 4.18
CA ASN A 41 -22.80 -3.83 5.44
C ASN A 41 -21.94 -5.05 5.85
N LEU A 42 -21.38 -5.76 4.88
CA LEU A 42 -20.62 -6.99 5.10
C LEU A 42 -19.28 -6.78 5.82
N GLN A 43 -18.67 -5.59 5.69
CA GLN A 43 -17.40 -5.23 6.33
C GLN A 43 -16.33 -6.31 6.14
N PRO A 44 -15.98 -6.65 4.88
CA PRO A 44 -15.24 -7.87 4.54
C PRO A 44 -13.76 -7.83 4.90
N TRP A 45 -13.25 -6.67 5.26
CA TRP A 45 -11.84 -6.47 5.57
C TRP A 45 -11.43 -7.06 6.92
N ARG A 46 -10.28 -7.70 6.96
CA ARG A 46 -9.58 -8.09 8.19
C ARG A 46 -8.21 -7.43 8.19
N LEU A 47 -7.91 -6.68 9.24
CA LEU A 47 -6.69 -5.90 9.32
C LEU A 47 -5.80 -6.41 10.46
N PHE A 48 -4.54 -6.67 10.11
CA PHE A 48 -3.50 -7.01 11.08
C PHE A 48 -2.53 -5.85 11.18
N VAL A 49 -2.38 -5.29 12.37
CA VAL A 49 -1.47 -4.18 12.66
C VAL A 49 -0.17 -4.76 13.19
N VAL A 50 0.92 -4.58 12.46
CA VAL A 50 2.23 -5.13 12.82
C VAL A 50 3.22 -3.99 13.05
N ALA A 51 3.90 -4.01 14.20
CA ALA A 51 4.89 -3.02 14.61
C ALA A 51 5.97 -3.66 15.50
N GLY A 52 7.02 -2.91 15.82
CA GLY A 52 8.08 -3.36 16.73
C GLY A 52 8.83 -4.59 16.25
N GLU A 53 9.26 -5.46 17.18
CA GLU A 53 10.07 -6.64 16.84
C GLU A 53 9.38 -7.63 15.89
N PRO A 54 8.08 -7.92 15.99
CA PRO A 54 7.39 -8.73 14.98
C PRO A 54 7.53 -8.17 13.55
N LEU A 55 7.38 -6.86 13.38
CA LEU A 55 7.58 -6.21 12.08
C LEU A 55 9.04 -6.25 11.64
N ALA A 56 9.97 -5.97 12.54
CA ALA A 56 11.41 -6.03 12.24
C ALA A 56 11.83 -7.43 11.77
N LYS A 57 11.34 -8.48 12.42
CA LYS A 57 11.57 -9.87 12.02
C LYS A 57 10.98 -10.16 10.63
N LEU A 58 9.73 -9.75 10.39
CA LEU A 58 9.06 -9.93 9.10
C LEU A 58 9.84 -9.24 7.97
N LYS A 59 10.22 -7.98 8.16
CA LYS A 59 11.04 -7.22 7.20
C LYS A 59 12.35 -7.94 6.88
N ARG A 60 13.11 -8.35 7.91
CA ARG A 60 14.38 -9.09 7.72
C ARG A 60 14.18 -10.36 6.90
N THR A 61 13.15 -11.15 7.21
CA THR A 61 12.88 -12.41 6.51
C THR A 61 12.48 -12.15 5.04
N ALA A 62 11.56 -11.22 4.79
CA ALA A 62 11.11 -10.91 3.44
C ALA A 62 12.23 -10.26 2.60
N THR A 63 13.02 -9.36 3.19
CA THR A 63 14.15 -8.72 2.50
C THR A 63 15.24 -9.74 2.16
N ALA A 64 15.54 -10.67 3.05
CA ALA A 64 16.51 -11.73 2.77
C ALA A 64 16.07 -12.60 1.58
N ARG A 65 14.79 -12.95 1.48
CA ARG A 65 14.22 -13.65 0.32
C ARG A 65 14.37 -12.82 -0.96
N ALA A 66 14.00 -11.52 -0.90
CA ALA A 66 14.08 -10.61 -2.05
C ALA A 66 15.52 -10.45 -2.56
N VAL A 67 16.49 -10.26 -1.67
CA VAL A 67 17.91 -10.10 -2.03
C VAL A 67 18.51 -11.40 -2.57
N ALA A 68 18.04 -12.55 -2.10
CA ALA A 68 18.44 -13.86 -2.63
C ALA A 68 17.86 -14.17 -4.03
N GLY A 69 17.05 -13.26 -4.60
CA GLY A 69 16.43 -13.46 -5.90
C GLY A 69 15.25 -14.44 -5.89
N ASP A 70 14.66 -14.68 -4.71
CA ASP A 70 13.47 -15.51 -4.57
C ASP A 70 12.32 -14.91 -5.41
N PRO A 71 11.71 -15.68 -6.35
CA PRO A 71 10.63 -15.18 -7.20
C PRO A 71 9.36 -14.83 -6.44
N GLY A 72 9.30 -15.19 -5.16
CA GLY A 72 8.12 -15.04 -4.32
C GLY A 72 7.19 -16.23 -4.33
N ASP A 73 6.12 -16.10 -3.58
CA ASP A 73 5.07 -17.12 -3.48
C ASP A 73 4.14 -17.05 -4.70
N GLU A 74 3.47 -18.16 -5.00
CA GLU A 74 2.39 -18.17 -5.99
C GLU A 74 1.29 -17.16 -5.60
N ARG A 75 0.85 -16.35 -6.53
CA ARG A 75 -0.14 -15.30 -6.30
C ARG A 75 -1.54 -15.89 -6.16
N GLU A 76 -2.31 -15.36 -5.23
CA GLU A 76 -3.71 -15.75 -5.03
C GLU A 76 -4.65 -15.04 -6.02
N TYR A 77 -4.19 -13.94 -6.63
CA TYR A 77 -4.94 -13.19 -7.64
C TYR A 77 -3.96 -12.44 -8.55
N PRO A 78 -4.35 -12.14 -9.80
CA PRO A 78 -3.55 -11.34 -10.70
C PRO A 78 -3.49 -9.88 -10.22
N MET A 79 -2.27 -9.31 -10.15
CA MET A 79 -2.06 -7.91 -9.75
C MET A 79 -2.54 -6.92 -10.83
N TYR A 80 -2.41 -7.32 -12.09
CA TYR A 80 -2.83 -6.55 -13.25
C TYR A 80 -3.48 -7.49 -14.27
N PRO A 81 -4.35 -6.96 -15.17
CA PRO A 81 -4.83 -7.74 -16.32
C PRO A 81 -3.65 -8.27 -17.14
N ALA A 82 -3.83 -9.46 -17.73
CA ALA A 82 -2.81 -10.07 -18.59
C ALA A 82 -2.47 -9.18 -19.80
N GLU A 83 -3.47 -8.51 -20.34
CA GLU A 83 -3.34 -7.55 -21.44
C GLU A 83 -3.79 -6.17 -20.95
N LEU A 84 -2.82 -5.33 -20.65
CA LEU A 84 -3.05 -3.95 -20.26
C LEU A 84 -2.75 -3.03 -21.44
N GLY A 85 -3.81 -2.52 -22.09
CA GLY A 85 -3.73 -1.57 -23.20
C GLY A 85 -3.69 -0.11 -22.76
N SER A 86 -3.45 0.81 -23.73
CA SER A 86 -3.63 2.25 -23.51
C SER A 86 -5.10 2.57 -23.20
N PRO A 87 -5.36 3.60 -22.37
CA PRO A 87 -4.38 4.54 -21.76
C PRO A 87 -3.76 4.01 -20.46
N TYR A 88 -4.16 2.85 -19.98
CA TYR A 88 -3.72 2.32 -18.67
C TYR A 88 -2.24 1.94 -18.66
N LEU A 89 -1.74 1.34 -19.74
CA LEU A 89 -0.33 0.98 -19.89
C LEU A 89 0.55 2.23 -19.87
N ASP A 90 0.13 3.31 -20.54
CA ASP A 90 0.89 4.57 -20.60
C ASP A 90 0.96 5.23 -19.22
N ARG A 91 -0.16 5.25 -18.50
CA ARG A 91 -0.22 5.76 -17.11
C ARG A 91 0.65 4.94 -16.17
N PHE A 92 0.65 3.62 -16.31
CA PHE A 92 1.49 2.71 -15.53
C PHE A 92 2.99 2.97 -15.80
N ALA A 93 3.38 3.04 -17.07
CA ALA A 93 4.77 3.28 -17.47
C ALA A 93 5.26 4.65 -16.99
N SER A 94 4.46 5.70 -17.15
CA SER A 94 4.75 7.05 -16.68
C SER A 94 4.94 7.09 -15.16
N ALA A 95 4.02 6.50 -14.40
CA ALA A 95 4.10 6.46 -12.94
C ALA A 95 5.32 5.65 -12.45
N ALA A 96 5.65 4.54 -13.14
CA ALA A 96 6.85 3.75 -12.85
C ALA A 96 8.13 4.56 -13.08
N ALA A 97 8.23 5.26 -14.22
CA ALA A 97 9.39 6.08 -14.55
C ALA A 97 9.59 7.22 -13.53
N GLN A 98 8.51 7.91 -13.14
CA GLN A 98 8.56 8.96 -12.12
C GLN A 98 9.04 8.40 -10.77
N ARG A 99 8.50 7.25 -10.35
CA ARG A 99 8.88 6.58 -9.09
C ARG A 99 10.35 6.17 -9.07
N TYR A 100 10.86 5.54 -10.15
CA TYR A 100 12.26 5.12 -10.20
C TYR A 100 13.22 6.30 -10.17
N ARG A 101 12.90 7.37 -10.89
CA ARG A 101 13.68 8.62 -10.84
C ARG A 101 13.68 9.19 -9.41
N ALA A 102 12.53 9.22 -8.74
CA ALA A 102 12.41 9.73 -7.37
C ALA A 102 13.22 8.89 -6.36
N LEU A 103 13.32 7.58 -6.57
CA LEU A 103 14.11 6.66 -5.74
C LEU A 103 15.59 6.61 -6.15
N GLY A 104 16.05 7.42 -7.11
CA GLY A 104 17.42 7.37 -7.60
C GLY A 104 17.79 6.04 -8.29
N ILE A 105 16.80 5.27 -8.75
CA ILE A 105 17.00 3.97 -9.38
C ILE A 105 17.06 4.14 -10.90
N ASN A 106 18.21 3.83 -11.49
CA ASN A 106 18.39 3.90 -12.92
C ASN A 106 17.56 2.80 -13.63
N ARG A 107 17.03 3.15 -14.82
CA ARG A 107 16.26 2.20 -15.64
C ARG A 107 17.12 1.00 -16.10
N ASP A 108 18.38 1.24 -16.38
CA ASP A 108 19.31 0.25 -16.92
C ASP A 108 20.12 -0.48 -15.82
N ASP A 109 19.80 -0.22 -14.55
CA ASP A 109 20.45 -0.90 -13.42
C ASP A 109 20.01 -2.38 -13.38
N PRO A 110 20.94 -3.35 -13.55
CA PRO A 110 20.64 -4.77 -13.50
C PRO A 110 20.12 -5.20 -12.13
N GLU A 111 20.49 -4.50 -11.05
CA GLU A 111 20.02 -4.78 -9.69
C GLU A 111 18.69 -4.09 -9.36
N ARG A 112 18.12 -3.34 -10.30
CA ARG A 112 16.87 -2.59 -10.08
C ARG A 112 15.74 -3.44 -9.48
N PRO A 113 15.45 -4.66 -9.98
CA PRO A 113 14.39 -5.48 -9.39
C PRO A 113 14.64 -5.80 -7.92
N THR A 114 15.85 -6.18 -7.58
CA THR A 114 16.28 -6.52 -6.21
C THR A 114 16.21 -5.29 -5.29
N LYS A 115 16.71 -4.13 -5.73
CA LYS A 115 16.65 -2.87 -4.97
C LYS A 115 15.19 -2.45 -4.69
N ILE A 116 14.32 -2.56 -5.69
CA ILE A 116 12.90 -2.25 -5.53
C ILE A 116 12.23 -3.23 -4.56
N ALA A 117 12.54 -4.52 -4.68
CA ALA A 117 11.99 -5.53 -3.79
C ALA A 117 12.46 -5.29 -2.34
N ALA A 118 13.73 -5.03 -2.12
CA ALA A 118 14.29 -4.73 -0.80
C ALA A 118 13.64 -3.51 -0.14
N LEU A 119 13.48 -2.39 -0.88
CA LEU A 119 12.79 -1.20 -0.37
C LEU A 119 11.34 -1.50 0.02
N ASN A 120 10.63 -2.29 -0.78
CA ASN A 120 9.25 -2.66 -0.48
C ASN A 120 9.14 -3.60 0.71
N THR A 121 10.00 -4.60 0.83
CA THR A 121 9.99 -5.55 1.95
C THR A 121 10.49 -4.93 3.25
N ASP A 122 11.29 -3.87 3.18
CA ASP A 122 11.57 -3.00 4.33
C ASP A 122 10.42 -2.02 4.64
N ALA A 123 9.33 -2.05 3.89
CA ALA A 123 8.22 -1.10 4.03
C ALA A 123 8.68 0.37 3.98
N PHE A 124 9.76 0.66 3.23
CA PHE A 124 10.38 2.00 3.13
C PHE A 124 10.78 2.61 4.49
N GLY A 125 11.21 1.80 5.45
CA GLY A 125 11.56 2.23 6.80
C GLY A 125 10.38 2.35 7.77
N ALA A 126 9.14 2.23 7.34
CA ALA A 126 7.96 2.48 8.16
C ALA A 126 7.97 1.67 9.49
N PRO A 127 7.61 2.30 10.63
CA PRO A 127 7.54 1.63 11.93
C PRO A 127 6.29 0.76 12.12
N VAL A 128 5.30 0.90 11.23
CA VAL A 128 4.04 0.13 11.26
C VAL A 128 3.65 -0.31 9.87
N VAL A 129 3.14 -1.54 9.73
CA VAL A 129 2.47 -2.01 8.51
C VAL A 129 1.10 -2.57 8.89
N LEU A 130 0.08 -2.17 8.14
CA LEU A 130 -1.27 -2.71 8.21
C LEU A 130 -1.43 -3.72 7.08
N PHE A 131 -1.61 -5.00 7.39
CA PHE A 131 -1.91 -6.03 6.39
C PHE A 131 -3.42 -6.24 6.29
N CYS A 132 -3.96 -5.99 5.11
CA CYS A 132 -5.38 -6.16 4.83
C CYS A 132 -5.63 -7.49 4.14
N TYR A 133 -6.53 -8.27 4.71
CA TYR A 133 -6.94 -9.57 4.23
C TYR A 133 -8.43 -9.61 3.94
N LEU A 134 -8.82 -10.54 3.09
CA LEU A 134 -10.20 -10.89 2.78
C LEU A 134 -10.39 -12.40 2.96
N ASP A 135 -11.62 -12.81 3.24
CA ASP A 135 -12.01 -14.22 3.16
C ASP A 135 -12.00 -14.65 1.68
N PRO A 136 -11.50 -15.85 1.32
CA PRO A 136 -11.44 -16.32 -0.05
C PRO A 136 -12.79 -16.43 -0.76
N MET A 137 -13.91 -16.47 -0.02
CA MET A 137 -15.26 -16.44 -0.61
C MET A 137 -15.66 -15.07 -1.16
N MET A 138 -14.91 -14.00 -0.85
CA MET A 138 -15.29 -12.64 -1.22
C MET A 138 -15.12 -12.40 -2.73
N CYS A 139 -16.16 -11.79 -3.32
CA CYS A 139 -16.24 -11.45 -4.73
C CYS A 139 -15.67 -10.03 -5.03
N PRO A 140 -15.54 -9.63 -6.31
CA PRO A 140 -15.03 -8.31 -6.68
C PRO A 140 -15.70 -7.12 -5.97
N GLY A 141 -17.00 -7.20 -5.65
CA GLY A 141 -17.71 -6.17 -4.89
C GLY A 141 -17.11 -5.94 -3.51
N GLN A 142 -16.78 -7.00 -2.78
CA GLN A 142 -16.19 -6.91 -1.45
C GLN A 142 -14.71 -6.49 -1.50
N TRP A 143 -14.04 -6.74 -2.61
CA TRP A 143 -12.69 -6.19 -2.86
C TRP A 143 -12.74 -4.67 -3.04
N ALA A 144 -13.77 -4.16 -3.73
CA ALA A 144 -14.04 -2.73 -3.82
C ALA A 144 -14.35 -2.13 -2.43
N ASP A 145 -15.16 -2.81 -1.61
CA ASP A 145 -15.45 -2.42 -0.22
C ASP A 145 -14.16 -2.27 0.61
N ALA A 146 -13.24 -3.25 0.51
CA ALA A 146 -11.94 -3.18 1.18
C ALA A 146 -11.09 -2.00 0.68
N GLY A 147 -11.15 -1.68 -0.61
CA GLY A 147 -10.52 -0.50 -1.18
C GLY A 147 -11.07 0.81 -0.59
N MET A 148 -12.39 0.92 -0.41
CA MET A 148 -13.04 2.07 0.24
C MET A 148 -12.60 2.20 1.70
N TYR A 149 -12.54 1.08 2.43
CA TYR A 149 -12.03 1.06 3.80
C TYR A 149 -10.58 1.54 3.89
N LEU A 150 -9.69 0.98 3.06
CA LEU A 150 -8.27 1.37 3.05
C LEU A 150 -8.07 2.84 2.67
N GLN A 151 -8.86 3.37 1.72
CA GLN A 151 -8.81 4.80 1.39
C GLN A 151 -9.25 5.65 2.59
N THR A 152 -10.31 5.24 3.30
CA THR A 152 -10.77 5.92 4.53
C THR A 152 -9.67 5.93 5.59
N VAL A 153 -9.00 4.79 5.84
CA VAL A 153 -7.85 4.70 6.76
C VAL A 153 -6.75 5.68 6.35
N MET A 154 -6.37 5.71 5.07
CA MET A 154 -5.28 6.57 4.59
C MET A 154 -5.61 8.06 4.72
N LEU A 155 -6.87 8.48 4.54
CA LEU A 155 -7.29 9.86 4.76
C LEU A 155 -7.27 10.23 6.24
N LEU A 156 -7.75 9.35 7.10
CA LEU A 156 -7.71 9.56 8.55
C LEU A 156 -6.27 9.62 9.09
N LEU A 157 -5.36 8.81 8.56
CA LEU A 157 -3.92 8.91 8.88
C LEU A 157 -3.40 10.31 8.52
N ARG A 158 -3.78 10.89 7.37
CA ARG A 158 -3.40 12.27 7.03
C ARG A 158 -3.91 13.29 8.04
N ALA A 159 -5.14 13.13 8.52
CA ALA A 159 -5.71 14.01 9.55
C ALA A 159 -4.93 13.97 10.88
N GLU A 160 -4.27 12.83 11.16
CA GLU A 160 -3.38 12.65 12.31
C GLU A 160 -1.91 13.05 12.03
N GLY A 161 -1.60 13.66 10.89
CA GLY A 161 -0.24 14.04 10.51
C GLY A 161 0.63 12.88 10.00
N LEU A 162 0.06 11.69 9.90
CA LEU A 162 0.76 10.49 9.43
C LEU A 162 0.68 10.34 7.91
N HIS A 163 1.63 9.59 7.38
CA HIS A 163 1.70 9.23 5.97
C HIS A 163 1.54 7.72 5.77
N SER A 164 1.26 7.32 4.54
CA SER A 164 1.08 5.91 4.22
C SER A 164 1.57 5.56 2.81
N CYS A 165 1.85 4.28 2.60
CA CYS A 165 2.14 3.71 1.29
C CYS A 165 1.47 2.35 1.14
N PRO A 166 0.42 2.21 0.32
CA PRO A 166 -0.14 0.90 0.00
C PRO A 166 0.83 0.11 -0.88
N GLN A 167 1.05 -1.16 -0.54
CA GLN A 167 2.05 -2.03 -1.12
C GLN A 167 1.46 -3.40 -1.47
N VAL A 168 1.07 -3.59 -2.72
CA VAL A 168 0.64 -4.91 -3.21
C VAL A 168 1.83 -5.89 -3.34
N MET A 169 3.07 -5.39 -3.30
CA MET A 169 4.29 -6.21 -3.36
C MET A 169 4.33 -7.28 -2.25
N TRP A 170 3.74 -7.03 -1.09
CA TRP A 170 3.65 -8.00 0.00
C TRP A 170 2.96 -9.31 -0.38
N THR A 171 2.11 -9.30 -1.40
CA THR A 171 1.46 -10.53 -1.90
C THR A 171 2.44 -11.53 -2.50
N MET A 172 3.63 -11.07 -2.92
CA MET A 172 4.72 -11.96 -3.35
C MET A 172 5.37 -12.72 -2.18
N TYR A 173 5.15 -12.26 -0.95
CA TYR A 173 5.68 -12.86 0.28
C TYR A 173 4.54 -13.25 1.22
N ARG A 174 3.36 -13.57 0.65
CA ARG A 174 2.12 -13.80 1.39
C ARG A 174 2.24 -14.87 2.48
N ARG A 175 2.98 -15.96 2.21
CA ARG A 175 3.20 -17.03 3.21
C ARG A 175 3.98 -16.50 4.40
N THR A 176 5.07 -15.78 4.16
CA THR A 176 5.87 -15.15 5.22
C THR A 176 5.04 -14.18 6.05
N VAL A 177 4.17 -13.38 5.39
CA VAL A 177 3.28 -12.45 6.10
C VAL A 177 2.22 -13.21 6.89
N SER A 178 1.52 -14.18 6.28
CA SER A 178 0.44 -14.93 6.93
C SER A 178 0.94 -15.72 8.14
N GLU A 179 2.10 -16.36 8.04
CA GLU A 179 2.76 -17.03 9.17
C GLU A 179 3.09 -16.05 10.31
N ALA A 180 3.56 -14.84 9.97
CA ALA A 180 3.93 -13.83 10.97
C ALA A 180 2.72 -13.26 11.73
N VAL A 181 1.54 -13.20 11.09
CA VAL A 181 0.33 -12.60 11.68
C VAL A 181 -0.76 -13.61 12.05
N GLY A 182 -0.57 -14.89 11.74
CA GLY A 182 -1.56 -15.94 12.00
C GLY A 182 -2.81 -15.81 11.12
N ALA A 183 -2.65 -15.45 9.85
CA ALA A 183 -3.75 -15.21 8.91
C ALA A 183 -3.98 -16.40 7.96
N ASP A 184 -4.00 -17.63 8.51
CA ASP A 184 -4.20 -18.84 7.73
C ASP A 184 -5.59 -18.86 7.04
N GLY A 185 -5.60 -19.26 5.77
CA GLY A 185 -6.83 -19.40 4.99
C GLY A 185 -7.44 -18.08 4.51
N LEU A 186 -6.80 -16.93 4.75
CA LEU A 186 -7.22 -15.63 4.24
C LEU A 186 -6.37 -15.21 3.03
N VAL A 187 -6.94 -14.41 2.15
CA VAL A 187 -6.28 -13.83 0.97
C VAL A 187 -5.70 -12.48 1.34
N LEU A 188 -4.39 -12.31 1.17
CA LEU A 188 -3.71 -11.03 1.41
C LEU A 188 -3.99 -10.05 0.27
N LEU A 189 -4.75 -8.99 0.55
CA LEU A 189 -5.01 -7.93 -0.42
C LEU A 189 -3.78 -7.02 -0.62
N CYS A 190 -3.23 -6.49 0.44
CA CYS A 190 -2.01 -5.65 0.41
C CYS A 190 -1.50 -5.38 1.83
N GLY A 191 -0.29 -4.82 1.90
CA GLY A 191 0.19 -4.11 3.08
C GLY A 191 0.04 -2.60 2.91
N VAL A 192 -0.07 -1.85 4.01
CA VAL A 192 -0.02 -0.39 4.03
C VAL A 192 1.04 0.02 5.05
N ALA A 193 2.17 0.51 4.57
CA ALA A 193 3.20 1.11 5.41
C ALA A 193 2.68 2.41 6.01
N VAL A 194 2.93 2.65 7.30
CA VAL A 194 2.43 3.82 8.05
C VAL A 194 3.54 4.37 8.94
N GLY A 195 3.68 5.70 8.95
CA GLY A 195 4.65 6.42 9.77
C GLY A 195 4.67 7.92 9.48
N HIS A 196 5.63 8.61 10.09
CA HIS A 196 6.00 9.97 9.71
C HIS A 196 6.91 9.92 8.49
N GLU A 197 6.74 10.86 7.56
CA GLU A 197 7.66 10.99 6.44
C GLU A 197 9.04 11.38 6.94
N ASP A 198 10.08 10.76 6.40
CA ASP A 198 11.46 11.19 6.61
C ASP A 198 11.75 12.39 5.70
N GLU A 199 11.83 13.56 6.29
CA GLU A 199 12.07 14.82 5.56
C GLU A 199 13.55 15.00 5.18
N ASP A 200 14.45 14.28 5.84
CA ASP A 200 15.90 14.34 5.62
C ASP A 200 16.34 13.44 4.43
N GLU A 201 15.50 12.46 4.07
CA GLU A 201 15.76 11.61 2.94
C GLU A 201 15.62 12.37 1.61
N ALA A 202 16.60 12.16 0.74
CA ALA A 202 16.63 12.78 -0.58
C ALA A 202 15.55 12.29 -1.56
N VAL A 203 14.61 11.48 -1.09
CA VAL A 203 13.50 10.99 -1.91
C VAL A 203 12.53 12.14 -2.18
N PRO A 204 12.44 12.65 -3.41
CA PRO A 204 11.55 13.75 -3.73
C PRO A 204 10.12 13.41 -3.35
N ARG A 205 9.36 14.39 -2.86
CA ARG A 205 7.93 14.29 -2.56
C ARG A 205 7.13 14.04 -3.84
N LEU A 206 7.22 12.83 -4.36
CA LEU A 206 6.62 12.44 -5.62
C LEU A 206 5.10 12.59 -5.59
N ARG A 207 4.60 13.45 -6.46
CA ARG A 207 3.18 13.53 -6.82
C ARG A 207 3.01 13.04 -8.24
N THR A 208 2.41 11.87 -8.42
CA THR A 208 2.06 11.38 -9.75
C THR A 208 0.91 12.18 -10.33
N SER A 209 0.96 12.48 -11.63
CA SER A 209 -0.15 13.09 -12.36
C SER A 209 -1.42 12.24 -12.32
N ARG A 210 -2.53 12.86 -12.61
CA ARG A 210 -3.83 12.23 -12.85
C ARG A 210 -4.29 12.58 -14.26
N ALA A 211 -5.13 11.72 -14.83
CA ALA A 211 -5.85 12.01 -16.05
C ALA A 211 -6.78 13.23 -15.84
N ASP A 212 -7.08 13.94 -16.92
CA ASP A 212 -8.09 14.98 -16.86
C ASP A 212 -9.43 14.37 -16.46
N ILE A 213 -10.24 15.15 -15.75
CA ILE A 213 -11.58 14.69 -15.31
C ILE A 213 -12.44 14.29 -16.50
N ALA A 214 -12.33 15.00 -17.64
CA ALA A 214 -13.08 14.73 -18.84
C ALA A 214 -12.78 13.35 -19.47
N GLU A 215 -11.61 12.74 -19.15
CA GLU A 215 -11.31 11.39 -19.61
C GLU A 215 -12.09 10.30 -18.85
N ASN A 216 -12.54 10.58 -17.63
CA ASN A 216 -13.09 9.58 -16.71
C ASN A 216 -14.53 9.91 -16.26
N VAL A 217 -15.03 11.13 -16.50
CA VAL A 217 -16.34 11.58 -16.05
C VAL A 217 -17.13 12.12 -17.24
N THR A 218 -18.31 11.56 -17.44
CA THR A 218 -19.26 12.03 -18.42
C THR A 218 -20.48 12.58 -17.71
N TYR A 219 -20.85 13.81 -17.99
CA TYR A 219 -22.08 14.41 -17.49
C TYR A 219 -23.24 14.09 -18.45
N VAL A 220 -24.32 13.52 -17.92
CA VAL A 220 -25.53 13.22 -18.68
C VAL A 220 -26.68 14.04 -18.07
N GLY A 221 -27.24 14.95 -18.84
CA GLY A 221 -28.35 15.80 -18.39
C GLY A 221 -27.93 16.98 -17.50
N ALA A 222 -26.64 17.34 -17.47
CA ALA A 222 -26.10 18.50 -16.75
C ALA A 222 -25.56 19.55 -17.74
#